data_e306f8ad537585b9bc337ae58247233e
#
_entry.id   e306f8ad537585b9bc337ae58247233e
#
_cell.length_a   1.000
_cell.length_b   1.000
_cell.length_c   1.000
_cell.angle_alpha   90.00
_cell.angle_beta   90.00
_cell.angle_gamma   90.00
#
_symmetry.space_group_name_H-M   'P 1'
#
loop_
_entity.id
_entity.type
_entity.pdbx_description
1 polymer ?
#
loop_
_entity_poly.entity_id
_entity_poly.type
_entity_poly.pdbx_seq_one_letter_code
_entity_poly.pdbx_strand_id
1 'polypeptide(L)'
;MDHLLYNAAMNGKISALMEKKKHRLEEQETPTNNTVLHVTAQFHDSADLVREILEIQDSLLLRENSRGETALHIAARNGYFSTVKALIEFAKKQNADPESLVDITEQMVRATTKTKDSALHEAVRNNHLGVVKLLVEKDNEFSHVANNSDETPLYLAAESDYHEIVSTILTTCTSPAFNGPNGRTALHAAVFSGCQECVGELLKRIPNLSKVVDKNGWTPLHCAARQNDARLVRKLLYADKDIAYQIAEGDGKKTALHLAALHGKVVAMEEILLHYPDCWEMVNDRGQNILHIAIENKKVNAVECILKRPWVSNLLNEKDNEGNTPLHMLVVSDCNIPDLIHHPLPNKGAFNNENLTPRDKATSVELYKRV
;
A
#
# COMPACT_ATOMS: atom_id res chain seq x y z
N MET A 1 23.84 -8.45 -31.97
CA MET A 1 23.28 -9.79 -32.31
C MET A 1 23.09 -9.89 -33.80
N ASP A 2 23.53 -11.00 -34.41
CA ASP A 2 23.24 -11.31 -35.82
C ASP A 2 21.74 -11.40 -36.10
N HIS A 3 21.29 -10.83 -37.21
CA HIS A 3 19.88 -10.79 -37.60
C HIS A 3 19.23 -12.18 -37.71
N LEU A 4 19.97 -13.19 -38.19
CA LEU A 4 19.45 -14.57 -38.31
C LEU A 4 19.26 -15.19 -36.92
N LEU A 5 20.18 -14.96 -36.01
CA LEU A 5 20.09 -15.46 -34.63
C LEU A 5 18.94 -14.78 -33.89
N TYR A 6 18.78 -13.45 -34.04
CA TYR A 6 17.66 -12.71 -33.45
C TYR A 6 16.31 -13.24 -33.93
N ASN A 7 16.15 -13.39 -35.27
CA ASN A 7 14.90 -13.92 -35.84
C ASN A 7 14.64 -15.37 -35.44
N ALA A 8 15.67 -16.19 -35.29
CA ALA A 8 15.53 -17.57 -34.85
C ALA A 8 15.10 -17.62 -33.37
N ALA A 9 15.67 -16.78 -32.50
CA ALA A 9 15.27 -16.64 -31.12
C ALA A 9 13.81 -16.15 -31.01
N MET A 10 13.47 -15.11 -31.78
CA MET A 10 12.11 -14.56 -31.84
C MET A 10 11.06 -15.55 -32.37
N ASN A 11 11.46 -16.50 -33.23
CA ASN A 11 10.54 -17.50 -33.83
C ASN A 11 10.62 -18.89 -33.17
N GLY A 12 11.44 -19.05 -32.12
CA GLY A 12 11.60 -20.34 -31.42
C GLY A 12 12.28 -21.43 -32.25
N LYS A 13 13.11 -21.09 -33.26
CA LYS A 13 13.77 -22.01 -34.16
C LYS A 13 15.28 -21.89 -34.09
N ILE A 14 15.82 -22.09 -32.91
CA ILE A 14 17.22 -21.76 -32.61
C ILE A 14 18.17 -22.91 -32.92
N SER A 15 17.76 -24.17 -32.74
CA SER A 15 18.61 -25.38 -32.72
C SER A 15 19.61 -25.45 -33.87
N ALA A 16 19.16 -25.24 -35.12
CA ALA A 16 20.01 -25.33 -36.28
C ALA A 16 21.05 -24.20 -36.41
N LEU A 17 20.83 -23.07 -35.76
CA LEU A 17 21.75 -21.92 -35.79
C LEU A 17 22.74 -21.94 -34.62
N MET A 18 22.38 -22.53 -33.51
CA MET A 18 23.20 -22.62 -32.31
C MET A 18 24.44 -23.50 -32.51
N GLU A 19 24.31 -24.63 -33.16
CA GLU A 19 25.45 -25.50 -33.48
C GLU A 19 26.51 -24.81 -34.31
N LYS A 20 26.12 -23.97 -35.26
CA LYS A 20 27.02 -23.25 -36.16
C LYS A 20 27.72 -22.05 -35.46
N LYS A 21 27.18 -21.53 -34.37
CA LYS A 21 27.64 -20.30 -33.69
C LYS A 21 28.08 -20.51 -32.23
N LYS A 22 28.31 -21.76 -31.82
CA LYS A 22 28.64 -22.18 -30.44
C LYS A 22 29.74 -21.34 -29.77
N HIS A 23 30.76 -20.91 -30.52
CA HIS A 23 31.92 -20.21 -29.97
C HIS A 23 31.78 -18.67 -29.86
N ARG A 24 30.57 -18.09 -30.12
CA ARG A 24 30.39 -16.63 -30.15
C ARG A 24 29.06 -16.14 -29.56
N LEU A 25 28.34 -17.00 -28.78
CA LEU A 25 27.04 -16.62 -28.27
C LEU A 25 27.13 -15.52 -27.20
N GLU A 26 28.19 -15.50 -26.40
CA GLU A 26 28.44 -14.47 -25.40
C GLU A 26 28.63 -13.08 -25.98
N GLU A 27 29.17 -12.97 -27.21
CA GLU A 27 29.41 -11.71 -27.92
C GLU A 27 28.17 -11.23 -28.68
N GLN A 28 27.13 -12.05 -28.76
CA GLN A 28 25.90 -11.79 -29.54
C GLN A 28 24.84 -11.08 -28.72
N GLU A 29 24.90 -9.76 -28.68
CA GLU A 29 23.97 -8.91 -27.96
C GLU A 29 23.22 -7.96 -28.92
N THR A 30 22.00 -7.59 -28.56
CA THR A 30 21.26 -6.48 -29.18
C THR A 30 21.84 -5.12 -28.74
N PRO A 31 21.41 -3.99 -29.33
CA PRO A 31 21.84 -2.65 -28.87
C PRO A 31 21.50 -2.35 -27.41
N THR A 32 20.57 -3.10 -26.81
CA THR A 32 20.21 -3.01 -25.41
C THR A 32 20.81 -4.13 -24.55
N ASN A 33 21.85 -4.79 -25.07
CA ASN A 33 22.58 -5.90 -24.46
C ASN A 33 21.72 -7.12 -24.13
N ASN A 34 20.59 -7.31 -24.84
CA ASN A 34 19.85 -8.55 -24.70
C ASN A 34 20.62 -9.68 -25.41
N THR A 35 20.88 -10.74 -24.68
CA THR A 35 21.43 -12.00 -25.23
C THR A 35 20.33 -12.81 -25.92
N VAL A 36 20.71 -13.91 -26.56
CA VAL A 36 19.75 -14.85 -27.15
C VAL A 36 18.75 -15.39 -26.12
N LEU A 37 19.20 -15.62 -24.87
CA LEU A 37 18.34 -16.09 -23.79
C LEU A 37 17.30 -15.03 -23.38
N HIS A 38 17.66 -13.74 -23.34
CA HIS A 38 16.73 -12.63 -23.10
C HIS A 38 15.66 -12.54 -24.20
N VAL A 39 16.08 -12.63 -25.47
CA VAL A 39 15.14 -12.58 -26.59
C VAL A 39 14.18 -13.78 -26.54
N THR A 40 14.68 -14.99 -26.27
CA THR A 40 13.82 -16.18 -26.10
C THR A 40 12.85 -16.01 -24.96
N ALA A 41 13.29 -15.54 -23.78
CA ALA A 41 12.45 -15.27 -22.61
C ALA A 41 11.42 -14.15 -22.85
N GLN A 42 11.61 -13.31 -23.85
CA GLN A 42 10.64 -12.26 -24.20
C GLN A 42 9.51 -12.78 -25.07
N PHE A 43 9.77 -13.78 -25.93
CA PHE A 43 8.80 -14.20 -26.96
C PHE A 43 8.21 -15.60 -26.75
N HIS A 44 8.83 -16.44 -25.90
CA HIS A 44 8.43 -17.85 -25.76
C HIS A 44 8.35 -18.31 -24.31
N ASP A 45 7.27 -19.03 -24.00
CA ASP A 45 7.19 -19.87 -22.80
C ASP A 45 7.61 -21.31 -23.14
N SER A 46 8.91 -21.55 -23.30
CA SER A 46 9.46 -22.85 -23.71
C SER A 46 10.65 -23.29 -22.86
N ALA A 47 10.44 -24.33 -22.07
CA ALA A 47 11.50 -24.98 -21.29
C ALA A 47 12.60 -25.58 -22.16
N ASP A 48 12.25 -26.14 -23.32
CA ASP A 48 13.20 -26.83 -24.21
C ASP A 48 14.17 -25.84 -24.84
N LEU A 49 13.68 -24.68 -25.32
CA LEU A 49 14.54 -23.63 -25.87
C LEU A 49 15.53 -23.08 -24.82
N VAL A 50 15.05 -22.90 -23.57
CA VAL A 50 15.91 -22.44 -22.46
C VAL A 50 17.02 -23.45 -22.18
N ARG A 51 16.67 -24.75 -22.08
CA ARG A 51 17.65 -25.82 -21.82
C ARG A 51 18.68 -25.90 -22.95
N GLU A 52 18.23 -25.89 -24.20
CA GLU A 52 19.08 -25.97 -25.37
C GLU A 52 20.11 -24.81 -25.43
N ILE A 53 19.67 -23.57 -25.12
CA ILE A 53 20.55 -22.41 -25.06
C ILE A 53 21.57 -22.55 -23.93
N LEU A 54 21.13 -22.93 -22.73
CA LEU A 54 21.98 -22.99 -21.55
C LEU A 54 22.92 -24.20 -21.56
N GLU A 55 22.59 -25.30 -22.23
CA GLU A 55 23.51 -26.44 -22.45
C GLU A 55 24.69 -26.05 -23.36
N ILE A 56 24.49 -25.07 -24.24
CA ILE A 56 25.55 -24.57 -25.11
C ILE A 56 26.38 -23.49 -24.42
N GLN A 57 25.72 -22.59 -23.66
CA GLN A 57 26.35 -21.44 -23.01
C GLN A 57 25.64 -21.11 -21.69
N ASP A 58 26.13 -21.71 -20.62
CA ASP A 58 25.58 -21.59 -19.26
C ASP A 58 25.78 -20.19 -18.65
N SER A 59 26.86 -19.48 -19.04
CA SER A 59 27.15 -18.12 -18.59
C SER A 59 26.04 -17.10 -18.91
N LEU A 60 25.14 -17.42 -19.84
CA LEU A 60 23.99 -16.57 -20.18
C LEU A 60 22.92 -16.52 -19.08
N LEU A 61 22.92 -17.49 -18.14
CA LEU A 61 21.90 -17.58 -17.09
C LEU A 61 21.78 -16.32 -16.23
N LEU A 62 22.91 -15.78 -15.81
CA LEU A 62 23.01 -14.59 -14.94
C LEU A 62 23.35 -13.31 -15.70
N ARG A 63 23.43 -13.38 -17.02
CA ARG A 63 23.76 -12.21 -17.84
C ARG A 63 22.69 -11.15 -17.72
N GLU A 64 23.10 -9.91 -17.56
CA GLU A 64 22.21 -8.75 -17.47
C GLU A 64 22.20 -7.96 -18.78
N ASN A 65 21.03 -7.42 -19.13
CA ASN A 65 20.90 -6.47 -20.21
C ASN A 65 21.21 -5.03 -19.76
N SER A 66 21.02 -4.04 -20.65
CA SER A 66 21.26 -2.62 -20.35
C SER A 66 20.39 -2.05 -19.21
N ARG A 67 19.32 -2.74 -18.81
CA ARG A 67 18.45 -2.37 -17.66
C ARG A 67 18.80 -3.13 -16.38
N GLY A 68 19.81 -4.02 -16.42
CA GLY A 68 20.10 -4.92 -15.31
C GLY A 68 19.12 -6.10 -15.22
N GLU A 69 18.32 -6.34 -16.27
CA GLU A 69 17.39 -7.47 -16.32
C GLU A 69 18.13 -8.73 -16.73
N THR A 70 17.90 -9.83 -16.04
CA THR A 70 18.24 -11.19 -16.51
C THR A 70 17.06 -11.77 -17.30
N ALA A 71 17.26 -12.89 -17.97
CA ALA A 71 16.20 -13.61 -18.65
C ALA A 71 15.04 -13.99 -17.69
N LEU A 72 15.34 -14.24 -16.39
CA LEU A 72 14.34 -14.52 -15.37
C LEU A 72 13.39 -13.34 -15.14
N HIS A 73 13.88 -12.10 -15.11
CA HIS A 73 13.03 -10.90 -14.97
C HIS A 73 12.04 -10.79 -16.13
N ILE A 74 12.53 -11.00 -17.37
CA ILE A 74 11.69 -10.91 -18.57
C ILE A 74 10.63 -12.01 -18.58
N ALA A 75 11.02 -13.26 -18.31
CA ALA A 75 10.10 -14.39 -18.25
C ALA A 75 9.05 -14.21 -17.13
N ALA A 76 9.45 -13.68 -15.97
CA ALA A 76 8.56 -13.40 -14.84
C ALA A 76 7.54 -12.31 -15.19
N ARG A 77 7.98 -11.23 -15.87
CA ARG A 77 7.12 -10.15 -16.37
C ARG A 77 6.05 -10.66 -17.34
N ASN A 78 6.42 -11.59 -18.21
CA ASN A 78 5.51 -12.15 -19.21
C ASN A 78 4.65 -13.30 -18.67
N GLY A 79 4.89 -13.78 -17.46
CA GLY A 79 4.18 -14.91 -16.86
C GLY A 79 4.54 -16.27 -17.48
N TYR A 80 5.72 -16.38 -18.08
CA TYR A 80 6.18 -17.58 -18.76
C TYR A 80 6.65 -18.65 -17.76
N PHE A 81 5.70 -19.41 -17.26
CA PHE A 81 5.89 -20.39 -16.21
C PHE A 81 6.91 -21.48 -16.59
N SER A 82 6.81 -22.03 -17.80
CA SER A 82 7.71 -23.10 -18.27
C SER A 82 9.15 -22.61 -18.40
N THR A 83 9.32 -21.39 -18.90
CA THR A 83 10.62 -20.72 -19.01
C THR A 83 11.22 -20.42 -17.63
N VAL A 84 10.46 -19.83 -16.70
CA VAL A 84 10.91 -19.56 -15.31
C VAL A 84 11.31 -20.87 -14.64
N LYS A 85 10.51 -21.92 -14.76
CA LYS A 85 10.80 -23.25 -14.19
C LYS A 85 12.08 -23.83 -14.76
N ALA A 86 12.30 -23.76 -16.07
CA ALA A 86 13.50 -24.28 -16.71
C ALA A 86 14.77 -23.54 -16.27
N LEU A 87 14.72 -22.19 -16.13
CA LEU A 87 15.83 -21.39 -15.63
C LEU A 87 16.20 -21.81 -14.20
N ILE A 88 15.22 -21.98 -13.31
CA ILE A 88 15.44 -22.40 -11.93
C ILE A 88 15.98 -23.84 -11.86
N GLU A 89 15.43 -24.76 -12.67
CA GLU A 89 15.92 -26.16 -12.72
C GLU A 89 17.36 -26.24 -13.22
N PHE A 90 17.72 -25.39 -14.18
CA PHE A 90 19.09 -25.33 -14.70
C PHE A 90 20.04 -24.75 -13.63
N ALA A 91 19.69 -23.65 -12.97
CA ALA A 91 20.48 -23.10 -11.86
C ALA A 91 20.74 -24.13 -10.76
N LYS A 92 19.73 -24.94 -10.39
CA LYS A 92 19.88 -26.01 -9.40
C LYS A 92 20.86 -27.10 -9.82
N LYS A 93 20.93 -27.44 -11.12
CA LYS A 93 21.91 -28.42 -11.62
C LYS A 93 23.32 -27.90 -11.50
N GLN A 94 23.55 -26.60 -11.68
CA GLN A 94 24.86 -25.96 -11.51
C GLN A 94 25.33 -25.97 -10.04
N ASN A 95 24.41 -25.92 -9.07
CA ASN A 95 24.71 -26.01 -7.63
C ASN A 95 25.14 -27.43 -7.18
N ALA A 96 25.13 -28.43 -8.06
CA ALA A 96 25.50 -29.79 -7.73
C ALA A 96 27.04 -29.99 -7.53
N ASP A 97 27.84 -28.94 -7.78
CA ASP A 97 29.28 -28.94 -7.48
C ASP A 97 29.49 -28.65 -5.96
N PRO A 98 30.01 -29.64 -5.18
CA PRO A 98 30.20 -29.47 -3.74
C PRO A 98 31.24 -28.42 -3.36
N GLU A 99 32.07 -27.96 -4.31
CA GLU A 99 33.13 -26.97 -4.08
C GLU A 99 32.60 -25.52 -4.32
N SER A 100 31.39 -25.34 -4.85
CA SER A 100 30.78 -24.05 -5.05
C SER A 100 30.25 -23.48 -3.74
N LEU A 101 30.85 -22.39 -3.28
CA LEU A 101 30.39 -21.63 -2.09
C LEU A 101 29.19 -20.73 -2.37
N VAL A 102 28.71 -20.66 -3.63
CA VAL A 102 27.65 -19.75 -4.07
C VAL A 102 26.48 -20.55 -4.60
N ASP A 103 25.30 -20.35 -4.01
CA ASP A 103 24.05 -20.88 -4.56
C ASP A 103 23.60 -20.01 -5.77
N ILE A 104 23.82 -20.54 -6.98
CA ILE A 104 23.46 -19.88 -8.25
C ILE A 104 21.94 -19.66 -8.33
N THR A 105 21.12 -20.57 -7.75
CA THR A 105 19.67 -20.41 -7.72
C THR A 105 19.29 -19.21 -6.87
N GLU A 106 19.87 -19.10 -5.69
CA GLU A 106 19.67 -17.97 -4.79
C GLU A 106 20.14 -16.65 -5.45
N GLN A 107 21.33 -16.64 -6.03
CA GLN A 107 21.86 -15.48 -6.75
C GLN A 107 20.93 -15.05 -7.89
N MET A 108 20.42 -15.99 -8.68
CA MET A 108 19.52 -15.72 -9.80
C MET A 108 18.15 -15.16 -9.35
N VAL A 109 17.55 -15.75 -8.32
CA VAL A 109 16.24 -15.35 -7.81
C VAL A 109 16.32 -14.00 -7.10
N ARG A 110 17.43 -13.72 -6.40
CA ARG A 110 17.68 -12.45 -5.71
C ARG A 110 18.26 -11.34 -6.60
N ALA A 111 18.61 -11.64 -7.84
CA ALA A 111 19.07 -10.63 -8.78
C ALA A 111 18.04 -9.51 -8.95
N THR A 112 18.53 -8.27 -9.08
CA THR A 112 17.66 -7.08 -9.22
C THR A 112 18.08 -6.25 -10.43
N THR A 113 17.12 -5.59 -11.05
CA THR A 113 17.34 -4.62 -12.11
C THR A 113 18.02 -3.35 -11.58
N LYS A 114 18.35 -2.40 -12.46
CA LYS A 114 18.84 -1.06 -12.07
C LYS A 114 17.86 -0.26 -11.23
N THR A 115 16.56 -0.58 -11.31
CA THR A 115 15.50 -0.04 -10.46
C THR A 115 15.28 -0.84 -9.17
N LYS A 116 16.14 -1.85 -8.93
CA LYS A 116 16.04 -2.82 -7.83
C LYS A 116 14.76 -3.67 -7.85
N ASP A 117 14.10 -3.80 -8.98
CA ASP A 117 13.03 -4.79 -9.12
C ASP A 117 13.63 -6.19 -9.23
N SER A 118 13.17 -7.13 -8.42
CA SER A 118 13.46 -8.56 -8.58
C SER A 118 12.47 -9.20 -9.56
N ALA A 119 12.75 -10.43 -10.00
CA ALA A 119 11.81 -11.19 -10.82
C ALA A 119 10.43 -11.35 -10.14
N LEU A 120 10.39 -11.39 -8.79
CA LEU A 120 9.13 -11.43 -8.05
C LEU A 120 8.34 -10.13 -8.17
N HIS A 121 9.00 -8.94 -8.11
CA HIS A 121 8.32 -7.66 -8.38
C HIS A 121 7.64 -7.66 -9.76
N GLU A 122 8.35 -8.16 -10.78
CA GLU A 122 7.83 -8.24 -12.14
C GLU A 122 6.63 -9.19 -12.25
N ALA A 123 6.71 -10.36 -11.62
CA ALA A 123 5.61 -11.34 -11.62
C ALA A 123 4.37 -10.82 -10.89
N VAL A 124 4.56 -10.13 -9.74
CA VAL A 124 3.47 -9.54 -8.96
C VAL A 124 2.81 -8.40 -9.71
N ARG A 125 3.60 -7.45 -10.24
CA ARG A 125 3.08 -6.29 -10.99
C ARG A 125 2.18 -6.69 -12.15
N ASN A 126 2.43 -7.85 -12.77
CA ASN A 126 1.66 -8.37 -13.89
C ASN A 126 0.67 -9.50 -13.51
N ASN A 127 0.44 -9.72 -12.20
CA ASN A 127 -0.52 -10.71 -11.68
C ASN A 127 -0.27 -12.16 -12.13
N HIS A 128 0.98 -12.58 -12.20
CA HIS A 128 1.35 -13.93 -12.62
C HIS A 128 1.49 -14.89 -11.43
N LEU A 129 0.37 -15.28 -10.81
CA LEU A 129 0.31 -16.10 -9.60
C LEU A 129 1.14 -17.40 -9.70
N GLY A 130 1.11 -18.09 -10.84
CA GLY A 130 1.88 -19.33 -11.02
C GLY A 130 3.39 -19.10 -10.91
N VAL A 131 3.89 -18.01 -11.50
CA VAL A 131 5.29 -17.60 -11.40
C VAL A 131 5.63 -17.14 -9.98
N VAL A 132 4.75 -16.36 -9.34
CA VAL A 132 4.91 -15.94 -7.94
C VAL A 132 5.08 -17.15 -7.03
N LYS A 133 4.20 -18.15 -7.09
CA LYS A 133 4.31 -19.38 -6.30
C LYS A 133 5.67 -20.06 -6.48
N LEU A 134 6.09 -20.19 -7.73
CA LEU A 134 7.37 -20.82 -8.04
C LEU A 134 8.57 -20.07 -7.46
N LEU A 135 8.57 -18.73 -7.54
CA LEU A 135 9.67 -17.90 -7.05
C LEU A 135 9.76 -17.92 -5.50
N VAL A 136 8.63 -17.72 -4.79
CA VAL A 136 8.62 -17.70 -3.33
C VAL A 136 8.90 -19.08 -2.71
N GLU A 137 8.56 -20.17 -3.40
CA GLU A 137 8.93 -21.54 -2.97
C GLU A 137 10.43 -21.84 -3.07
N LYS A 138 11.15 -21.11 -3.91
CA LYS A 138 12.59 -21.33 -4.13
C LYS A 138 13.45 -20.53 -3.17
N ASP A 139 12.95 -19.43 -2.66
CA ASP A 139 13.63 -18.58 -1.69
C ASP A 139 12.62 -18.03 -0.69
N ASN A 140 12.14 -18.90 0.19
CA ASN A 140 11.15 -18.55 1.20
C ASN A 140 11.74 -17.78 2.40
N GLU A 141 13.06 -17.71 2.51
CA GLU A 141 13.76 -16.96 3.56
C GLU A 141 14.07 -15.52 3.12
N PHE A 142 14.03 -15.25 1.82
CA PHE A 142 14.32 -13.93 1.30
C PHE A 142 13.17 -12.96 1.60
N SER A 143 13.50 -11.85 2.25
CA SER A 143 12.51 -10.86 2.65
C SER A 143 11.98 -9.99 1.50
N HIS A 144 12.50 -10.18 0.28
CA HIS A 144 12.15 -9.40 -0.91
C HIS A 144 12.16 -7.88 -0.66
N VAL A 145 13.37 -7.33 -0.58
CA VAL A 145 13.65 -5.92 -0.29
C VAL A 145 12.92 -5.00 -1.27
N ALA A 146 12.57 -3.80 -0.83
CA ALA A 146 11.91 -2.81 -1.66
C ALA A 146 12.79 -2.37 -2.86
N ASN A 147 12.13 -2.06 -3.97
CA ASN A 147 12.75 -1.44 -5.14
C ASN A 147 13.08 0.06 -4.90
N ASN A 148 13.55 0.75 -5.93
CA ASN A 148 13.88 2.19 -5.83
C ASN A 148 12.68 3.11 -5.61
N SER A 149 11.44 2.59 -5.77
CA SER A 149 10.20 3.29 -5.45
C SER A 149 9.72 3.00 -4.02
N ASP A 150 10.54 2.35 -3.19
CA ASP A 150 10.18 1.84 -1.86
C ASP A 150 9.06 0.78 -1.88
N GLU A 151 8.79 0.12 -3.01
CA GLU A 151 7.76 -0.90 -3.15
C GLU A 151 8.33 -2.29 -2.89
N THR A 152 7.69 -3.07 -2.02
CA THR A 152 7.94 -4.51 -1.87
C THR A 152 6.92 -5.31 -2.70
N PRO A 153 7.22 -6.57 -3.08
CA PRO A 153 6.24 -7.42 -3.78
C PRO A 153 4.91 -7.56 -3.04
N LEU A 154 4.96 -7.68 -1.69
CA LEU A 154 3.74 -7.76 -0.88
C LEU A 154 2.93 -6.45 -0.89
N TYR A 155 3.62 -5.29 -0.87
CA TYR A 155 2.96 -3.99 -1.02
C TYR A 155 2.26 -3.87 -2.38
N LEU A 156 2.96 -4.19 -3.47
CA LEU A 156 2.40 -4.16 -4.84
C LEU A 156 1.19 -5.07 -4.99
N ALA A 157 1.25 -6.28 -4.44
CA ALA A 157 0.13 -7.23 -4.46
C ALA A 157 -1.10 -6.68 -3.73
N ALA A 158 -0.89 -6.07 -2.55
CA ALA A 158 -1.96 -5.48 -1.75
C ALA A 158 -2.56 -4.22 -2.40
N GLU A 159 -1.72 -3.37 -3.01
CA GLU A 159 -2.15 -2.16 -3.72
C GLU A 159 -2.99 -2.48 -4.95
N SER A 160 -2.67 -3.59 -5.64
CA SER A 160 -3.36 -4.04 -6.85
C SER A 160 -4.57 -4.96 -6.59
N ASP A 161 -4.95 -5.19 -5.32
CA ASP A 161 -6.02 -6.12 -4.93
C ASP A 161 -5.80 -7.59 -5.37
N TYR A 162 -4.54 -8.04 -5.42
CA TYR A 162 -4.20 -9.42 -5.79
C TYR A 162 -4.18 -10.33 -4.55
N HIS A 163 -5.36 -10.61 -3.98
CA HIS A 163 -5.49 -11.34 -2.72
C HIS A 163 -4.85 -12.73 -2.72
N GLU A 164 -4.90 -13.46 -3.84
CA GLU A 164 -4.24 -14.78 -3.95
C GLU A 164 -2.71 -14.68 -3.90
N ILE A 165 -2.14 -13.61 -4.47
CA ILE A 165 -0.71 -13.34 -4.40
C ILE A 165 -0.33 -12.92 -2.97
N VAL A 166 -1.12 -12.03 -2.32
CA VAL A 166 -0.92 -11.65 -0.92
C VAL A 166 -0.92 -12.89 -0.03
N SER A 167 -1.94 -13.76 -0.16
CA SER A 167 -2.04 -15.00 0.60
C SER A 167 -0.85 -15.94 0.34
N THR A 168 -0.43 -16.08 -0.91
CA THR A 168 0.72 -16.90 -1.30
C THR A 168 2.02 -16.41 -0.65
N ILE A 169 2.31 -15.12 -0.73
CA ILE A 169 3.53 -14.53 -0.13
C ILE A 169 3.49 -14.71 1.39
N LEU A 170 2.36 -14.40 2.05
CA LEU A 170 2.22 -14.49 3.51
C LEU A 170 2.30 -15.91 4.04
N THR A 171 1.88 -16.91 3.26
CA THR A 171 1.90 -18.31 3.70
C THR A 171 3.24 -19.00 3.44
N THR A 172 3.95 -18.61 2.38
CA THR A 172 5.18 -19.27 1.95
C THR A 172 6.42 -18.59 2.52
N CYS A 173 6.48 -17.24 2.52
CA CYS A 173 7.65 -16.53 3.05
C CYS A 173 7.64 -16.51 4.58
N THR A 174 8.81 -16.77 5.19
CA THR A 174 8.97 -16.77 6.66
C THR A 174 8.89 -15.37 7.25
N SER A 175 9.47 -14.36 6.57
CA SER A 175 9.50 -12.96 7.00
C SER A 175 9.37 -12.00 5.81
N PRO A 176 8.16 -11.92 5.20
CA PRO A 176 7.97 -11.08 4.03
C PRO A 176 8.09 -9.59 4.39
N ALA A 177 8.86 -8.83 3.59
CA ALA A 177 8.90 -7.38 3.71
C ALA A 177 7.56 -6.78 3.27
N PHE A 178 7.10 -5.79 4.02
CA PHE A 178 5.77 -5.21 3.85
C PHE A 178 5.78 -3.70 3.61
N ASN A 179 6.97 -3.11 3.48
CA ASN A 179 7.14 -1.67 3.30
C ASN A 179 6.70 -1.21 1.92
N GLY A 180 6.27 0.05 1.85
CA GLY A 180 5.88 0.74 0.65
C GLY A 180 6.21 2.23 0.70
N PRO A 181 5.89 2.97 -0.38
CA PRO A 181 6.18 4.40 -0.51
C PRO A 181 5.58 5.23 0.62
N ASN A 182 6.27 6.32 0.99
CA ASN A 182 5.81 7.26 2.02
C ASN A 182 5.61 6.66 3.41
N GLY A 183 6.40 5.63 3.77
CA GLY A 183 6.29 4.94 5.05
C GLY A 183 5.03 4.06 5.18
N ARG A 184 4.27 3.89 4.10
CA ARG A 184 3.12 2.98 4.07
C ARG A 184 3.55 1.53 4.16
N THR A 185 2.64 0.69 4.56
CA THR A 185 2.81 -0.76 4.59
C THR A 185 1.83 -1.43 3.64
N ALA A 186 2.01 -2.72 3.37
CA ALA A 186 1.05 -3.51 2.59
C ALA A 186 -0.37 -3.44 3.17
N LEU A 187 -0.54 -3.23 4.50
CA LEU A 187 -1.86 -3.05 5.10
C LEU A 187 -2.49 -1.70 4.72
N HIS A 188 -1.69 -0.61 4.65
CA HIS A 188 -2.17 0.66 4.11
C HIS A 188 -2.61 0.51 2.65
N ALA A 189 -1.80 -0.19 1.84
CA ALA A 189 -2.11 -0.46 0.44
C ALA A 189 -3.42 -1.25 0.28
N ALA A 190 -3.59 -2.33 1.06
CA ALA A 190 -4.82 -3.13 1.09
C ALA A 190 -6.05 -2.32 1.50
N VAL A 191 -5.90 -1.36 2.42
CA VAL A 191 -6.97 -0.42 2.78
C VAL A 191 -7.27 0.51 1.61
N PHE A 192 -6.27 1.06 0.95
CA PHE A 192 -6.46 1.95 -0.20
C PHE A 192 -7.10 1.27 -1.40
N SER A 193 -6.75 0.01 -1.68
CA SER A 193 -7.39 -0.79 -2.74
C SER A 193 -8.81 -1.26 -2.38
N GLY A 194 -9.17 -1.23 -1.09
CA GLY A 194 -10.45 -1.73 -0.60
C GLY A 194 -10.51 -3.26 -0.45
N CYS A 195 -9.36 -3.95 -0.56
CA CYS A 195 -9.27 -5.42 -0.49
C CYS A 195 -9.54 -5.94 0.92
N GLN A 196 -10.76 -6.39 1.15
CA GLN A 196 -11.17 -6.95 2.45
C GLN A 196 -10.41 -8.23 2.80
N GLU A 197 -10.14 -9.06 1.80
CA GLU A 197 -9.42 -10.32 1.92
C GLU A 197 -7.96 -10.06 2.28
N CYS A 198 -7.30 -9.14 1.56
CA CYS A 198 -5.91 -8.74 1.83
C CYS A 198 -5.75 -8.18 3.25
N VAL A 199 -6.66 -7.30 3.67
CA VAL A 199 -6.66 -6.76 5.05
C VAL A 199 -6.78 -7.88 6.07
N GLY A 200 -7.67 -8.85 5.85
CA GLY A 200 -7.84 -9.99 6.75
C GLY A 200 -6.60 -10.86 6.88
N GLU A 201 -5.99 -11.22 5.76
CA GLU A 201 -4.78 -12.06 5.74
C GLU A 201 -3.57 -11.33 6.37
N LEU A 202 -3.38 -10.05 6.06
CA LEU A 202 -2.30 -9.24 6.63
C LEU A 202 -2.43 -9.10 8.15
N LEU A 203 -3.62 -8.80 8.66
CA LEU A 203 -3.87 -8.67 10.10
C LEU A 203 -3.70 -10.01 10.83
N LYS A 204 -4.10 -11.12 10.21
CA LYS A 204 -3.92 -12.46 10.77
C LYS A 204 -2.44 -12.85 10.88
N ARG A 205 -1.63 -12.53 9.88
CA ARG A 205 -0.22 -12.93 9.81
C ARG A 205 0.72 -11.97 10.52
N ILE A 206 0.44 -10.66 10.40
CA ILE A 206 1.28 -9.57 10.93
C ILE A 206 0.38 -8.55 11.66
N PRO A 207 -0.16 -8.89 12.85
CA PRO A 207 -1.13 -8.03 13.56
C PRO A 207 -0.62 -6.62 13.85
N ASN A 208 0.66 -6.47 14.13
CA ASN A 208 1.28 -5.18 14.47
C ASN A 208 1.24 -4.15 13.34
N LEU A 209 0.92 -4.56 12.09
CA LEU A 209 0.74 -3.60 10.98
C LEU A 209 -0.41 -2.62 11.23
N SER A 210 -1.39 -2.98 12.05
CA SER A 210 -2.50 -2.09 12.45
C SER A 210 -2.03 -0.78 13.08
N LYS A 211 -0.89 -0.80 13.81
CA LYS A 211 -0.31 0.34 14.53
C LYS A 211 0.77 1.09 13.76
N VAL A 212 1.27 0.56 12.66
CA VAL A 212 2.30 1.22 11.86
C VAL A 212 1.72 2.47 11.22
N VAL A 213 2.48 3.56 11.27
CA VAL A 213 2.07 4.85 10.71
C VAL A 213 2.84 5.16 9.42
N ASP A 214 2.18 5.88 8.50
CA ASP A 214 2.82 6.46 7.33
C ASP A 214 3.56 7.77 7.67
N LYS A 215 4.13 8.45 6.68
CA LYS A 215 4.85 9.74 6.85
C LYS A 215 3.99 10.87 7.44
N ASN A 216 2.66 10.76 7.35
CA ASN A 216 1.74 11.73 7.96
C ASN A 216 1.36 11.35 9.39
N GLY A 217 1.85 10.25 9.91
CA GLY A 217 1.43 9.67 11.18
C GLY A 217 0.11 8.90 11.09
N TRP A 218 -0.38 8.57 9.90
CA TRP A 218 -1.65 7.87 9.71
C TRP A 218 -1.48 6.37 9.82
N THR A 219 -2.31 5.73 10.64
CA THR A 219 -2.49 4.28 10.65
C THR A 219 -3.43 3.83 9.53
N PRO A 220 -3.50 2.53 9.21
CA PRO A 220 -4.52 2.00 8.31
C PRO A 220 -5.96 2.40 8.69
N LEU A 221 -6.27 2.55 10.00
CA LEU A 221 -7.58 3.01 10.45
C LEU A 221 -7.88 4.47 10.04
N HIS A 222 -6.90 5.37 10.10
CA HIS A 222 -7.04 6.74 9.60
C HIS A 222 -7.39 6.74 8.11
N CYS A 223 -6.73 5.88 7.32
CA CYS A 223 -6.99 5.74 5.90
C CYS A 223 -8.40 5.20 5.63
N ALA A 224 -8.84 4.16 6.34
CA ALA A 224 -10.17 3.56 6.21
C ALA A 224 -11.28 4.55 6.58
N ALA A 225 -11.07 5.32 7.67
CA ALA A 225 -12.01 6.37 8.11
C ALA A 225 -12.16 7.47 7.05
N ARG A 226 -11.06 7.93 6.45
CA ARG A 226 -11.07 8.89 5.35
C ARG A 226 -11.80 8.39 4.10
N GLN A 227 -11.71 7.09 3.80
CA GLN A 227 -12.42 6.46 2.67
C GLN A 227 -13.90 6.25 2.94
N ASN A 228 -14.34 6.30 4.20
CA ASN A 228 -15.71 6.01 4.63
C ASN A 228 -16.14 4.54 4.43
N ASP A 229 -15.19 3.60 4.50
CA ASP A 229 -15.50 2.17 4.40
C ASP A 229 -15.70 1.54 5.79
N ALA A 230 -16.97 1.39 6.17
CA ALA A 230 -17.36 0.78 7.47
C ALA A 230 -16.84 -0.64 7.65
N ARG A 231 -16.72 -1.42 6.56
CA ARG A 231 -16.27 -2.83 6.66
C ARG A 231 -14.79 -2.89 7.00
N LEU A 232 -13.97 -2.03 6.37
CA LEU A 232 -12.54 -1.91 6.68
C LEU A 232 -12.33 -1.34 8.09
N VAL A 233 -13.07 -0.27 8.46
CA VAL A 233 -13.03 0.30 9.81
C VAL A 233 -13.33 -0.79 10.84
N ARG A 234 -14.41 -1.53 10.70
CA ARG A 234 -14.79 -2.62 11.59
C ARG A 234 -13.71 -3.70 11.68
N LYS A 235 -13.20 -4.15 10.56
CA LYS A 235 -12.19 -5.21 10.51
C LYS A 235 -10.90 -4.81 11.23
N LEU A 236 -10.45 -3.57 11.06
CA LEU A 236 -9.27 -3.02 11.73
C LEU A 236 -9.49 -2.91 13.24
N LEU A 237 -10.64 -2.38 13.68
CA LEU A 237 -11.00 -2.24 15.08
C LEU A 237 -11.15 -3.57 15.81
N TYR A 238 -11.65 -4.61 15.14
CA TYR A 238 -11.70 -5.96 15.71
C TYR A 238 -10.32 -6.59 15.90
N ALA A 239 -9.38 -6.28 15.02
CA ALA A 239 -8.01 -6.79 15.12
C ALA A 239 -7.23 -6.12 16.25
N ASP A 240 -7.45 -4.82 16.47
CA ASP A 240 -6.75 -4.06 17.51
C ASP A 240 -7.59 -2.84 17.93
N LYS A 241 -8.11 -2.91 19.16
CA LYS A 241 -8.95 -1.84 19.72
C LYS A 241 -8.18 -0.53 20.00
N ASP A 242 -6.89 -0.62 20.35
CA ASP A 242 -6.11 0.54 20.77
C ASP A 242 -5.88 1.54 19.63
N ILE A 243 -5.99 1.09 18.37
CA ILE A 243 -5.83 1.96 17.20
C ILE A 243 -6.94 3.02 17.07
N ALA A 244 -8.08 2.85 17.74
CA ALA A 244 -9.16 3.84 17.76
C ALA A 244 -8.71 5.17 18.42
N TYR A 245 -7.81 5.09 19.40
CA TYR A 245 -7.28 6.22 20.16
C TYR A 245 -5.94 6.73 19.63
N GLN A 246 -5.38 6.08 18.63
CA GLN A 246 -4.08 6.48 18.09
C GLN A 246 -4.19 7.81 17.36
N ILE A 247 -3.26 8.72 17.66
CA ILE A 247 -3.19 10.06 17.08
C ILE A 247 -2.19 10.11 15.93
N ALA A 248 -2.48 10.92 14.93
CA ALA A 248 -1.59 11.22 13.80
C ALA A 248 -0.70 12.42 14.18
N GLU A 249 0.49 12.14 14.72
CA GLU A 249 1.44 13.18 15.18
C GLU A 249 1.81 14.16 14.06
N GLY A 250 1.96 13.70 12.83
CA GLY A 250 2.28 14.53 11.66
C GLY A 250 1.08 15.29 11.08
N ASP A 251 -0.13 15.10 11.62
CA ASP A 251 -1.37 15.73 11.15
C ASP A 251 -2.18 16.32 12.31
N GLY A 252 -1.54 17.11 13.15
CA GLY A 252 -2.21 17.86 14.20
C GLY A 252 -2.86 16.99 15.27
N LYS A 253 -2.25 15.85 15.61
CA LYS A 253 -2.73 14.88 16.62
C LYS A 253 -4.17 14.42 16.43
N LYS A 254 -4.63 14.32 15.18
CA LYS A 254 -5.97 13.83 14.85
C LYS A 254 -6.07 12.31 15.03
N THR A 255 -7.17 11.84 15.58
CA THR A 255 -7.56 10.41 15.54
C THR A 255 -8.28 10.09 14.24
N ALA A 256 -8.52 8.81 13.97
CA ALA A 256 -9.32 8.39 12.81
C ALA A 256 -10.74 8.99 12.85
N LEU A 257 -11.34 9.17 14.05
CA LEU A 257 -12.64 9.83 14.22
C LEU A 257 -12.59 11.31 13.84
N HIS A 258 -11.52 12.03 14.23
CA HIS A 258 -11.30 13.42 13.82
C HIS A 258 -11.20 13.55 12.29
N LEU A 259 -10.47 12.63 11.61
CA LEU A 259 -10.38 12.62 10.14
C LEU A 259 -11.73 12.32 9.49
N ALA A 260 -12.50 11.40 10.06
CA ALA A 260 -13.85 11.13 9.57
C ALA A 260 -14.74 12.37 9.68
N ALA A 261 -14.70 13.09 10.80
CA ALA A 261 -15.44 14.35 11.00
C ALA A 261 -14.97 15.46 10.04
N LEU A 262 -13.63 15.63 9.88
CA LEU A 262 -13.00 16.57 8.95
C LEU A 262 -13.49 16.41 7.50
N HIS A 263 -13.69 15.17 7.07
CA HIS A 263 -14.11 14.84 5.71
C HIS A 263 -15.61 14.55 5.57
N GLY A 264 -16.38 14.64 6.65
CA GLY A 264 -17.83 14.37 6.66
C GLY A 264 -18.18 12.89 6.39
N LYS A 265 -17.33 11.97 6.83
CA LYS A 265 -17.44 10.53 6.60
C LYS A 265 -18.32 9.85 7.65
N VAL A 266 -19.62 10.12 7.57
CA VAL A 266 -20.61 9.75 8.60
C VAL A 266 -20.61 8.23 8.88
N VAL A 267 -20.53 7.40 7.84
CA VAL A 267 -20.57 5.94 8.01
C VAL A 267 -19.37 5.43 8.81
N ALA A 268 -18.17 5.99 8.53
CA ALA A 268 -16.98 5.67 9.30
C ALA A 268 -17.08 6.19 10.75
N MET A 269 -17.63 7.41 10.96
CA MET A 269 -17.86 7.95 12.30
C MET A 269 -18.79 7.04 13.12
N GLU A 270 -19.90 6.62 12.52
CA GLU A 270 -20.87 5.74 13.18
C GLU A 270 -20.25 4.40 13.56
N GLU A 271 -19.45 3.83 12.67
CA GLU A 271 -18.78 2.55 12.91
C GLU A 271 -17.73 2.64 14.03
N ILE A 272 -16.92 3.71 14.06
CA ILE A 272 -15.95 3.93 15.15
C ILE A 272 -16.69 4.12 16.49
N LEU A 273 -17.71 4.97 16.53
CA LEU A 273 -18.47 5.27 17.74
C LEU A 273 -19.35 4.11 18.23
N LEU A 274 -19.73 3.19 17.34
CA LEU A 274 -20.45 1.98 17.72
C LEU A 274 -19.56 1.03 18.53
N HIS A 275 -18.30 0.92 18.17
CA HIS A 275 -17.35 0.02 18.80
C HIS A 275 -16.60 0.66 19.98
N TYR A 276 -16.31 1.97 19.88
CA TYR A 276 -15.53 2.75 20.87
C TYR A 276 -16.24 4.08 21.12
N PRO A 277 -17.31 4.06 21.91
CA PRO A 277 -18.17 5.23 22.11
C PRO A 277 -17.50 6.39 22.83
N ASP A 278 -16.43 6.16 23.58
CA ASP A 278 -15.63 7.17 24.30
C ASP A 278 -14.57 7.88 23.46
N CYS A 279 -14.33 7.45 22.22
CA CYS A 279 -13.40 8.15 21.29
C CYS A 279 -13.78 9.62 21.04
N TRP A 280 -15.05 10.02 21.29
CA TRP A 280 -15.51 11.39 21.11
C TRP A 280 -14.85 12.37 22.09
N GLU A 281 -14.30 11.89 23.24
CA GLU A 281 -13.62 12.72 24.25
C GLU A 281 -12.25 13.25 23.81
N MET A 282 -11.71 12.66 22.75
CA MET A 282 -10.39 13.07 22.25
C MET A 282 -10.43 14.44 21.58
N VAL A 283 -9.35 15.19 21.75
CA VAL A 283 -9.13 16.48 21.08
C VAL A 283 -7.83 16.45 20.28
N ASN A 284 -7.75 17.29 19.25
CA ASN A 284 -6.55 17.47 18.45
C ASN A 284 -5.54 18.41 19.15
N ASP A 285 -4.41 18.74 18.49
CA ASP A 285 -3.38 19.67 19.03
C ASP A 285 -3.88 21.11 19.23
N ARG A 286 -5.00 21.49 18.59
CA ARG A 286 -5.65 22.79 18.79
C ARG A 286 -6.73 22.76 19.88
N GLY A 287 -6.85 21.65 20.63
CA GLY A 287 -7.91 21.46 21.63
C GLY A 287 -9.31 21.27 21.03
N GLN A 288 -9.40 21.00 19.73
CA GLN A 288 -10.67 20.85 19.03
C GLN A 288 -11.21 19.43 19.18
N ASN A 289 -12.45 19.28 19.59
CA ASN A 289 -13.20 18.05 19.52
C ASN A 289 -13.79 17.84 18.11
N ILE A 290 -14.40 16.69 17.87
CA ILE A 290 -14.98 16.31 16.56
C ILE A 290 -16.05 17.29 16.04
N LEU A 291 -16.79 17.97 16.94
CA LEU A 291 -17.81 18.95 16.56
C LEU A 291 -17.19 20.25 16.04
N HIS A 292 -16.14 20.77 16.70
CA HIS A 292 -15.36 21.90 16.20
C HIS A 292 -14.84 21.63 14.79
N ILE A 293 -14.23 20.45 14.58
CA ILE A 293 -13.63 20.08 13.29
C ILE A 293 -14.69 19.96 12.20
N ALA A 294 -15.82 19.31 12.48
CA ALA A 294 -16.90 19.16 11.53
C ALA A 294 -17.48 20.52 11.08
N ILE A 295 -17.65 21.45 12.01
CA ILE A 295 -18.15 22.80 11.75
C ILE A 295 -17.13 23.62 10.94
N GLU A 296 -15.89 23.69 11.38
CA GLU A 296 -14.80 24.40 10.71
C GLU A 296 -14.70 24.00 9.22
N ASN A 297 -14.89 22.70 8.95
CA ASN A 297 -14.84 22.14 7.59
C ASN A 297 -16.19 22.06 6.88
N LYS A 298 -17.22 22.69 7.44
CA LYS A 298 -18.58 22.80 6.86
C LYS A 298 -19.21 21.43 6.54
N LYS A 299 -18.96 20.42 7.38
CA LYS A 299 -19.47 19.06 7.17
C LYS A 299 -20.84 18.89 7.86
N VAL A 300 -21.87 19.45 7.28
CA VAL A 300 -23.23 19.50 7.85
C VAL A 300 -23.71 18.11 8.28
N ASN A 301 -23.60 17.09 7.42
CA ASN A 301 -24.03 15.73 7.73
C ASN A 301 -23.28 15.13 8.94
N ALA A 302 -21.98 15.46 9.11
CA ALA A 302 -21.23 15.02 10.29
C ALA A 302 -21.71 15.73 11.55
N VAL A 303 -21.97 17.04 11.48
CA VAL A 303 -22.54 17.80 12.60
C VAL A 303 -23.90 17.24 13.00
N GLU A 304 -24.81 17.01 12.07
CA GLU A 304 -26.12 16.41 12.34
C GLU A 304 -26.01 15.01 12.97
N CYS A 305 -25.04 14.21 12.51
CA CYS A 305 -24.74 12.90 13.10
C CYS A 305 -24.30 13.03 14.58
N ILE A 306 -23.43 14.02 14.88
CA ILE A 306 -22.94 14.29 16.24
C ILE A 306 -24.08 14.81 17.13
N LEU A 307 -24.89 15.75 16.64
CA LEU A 307 -26.00 16.36 17.39
C LEU A 307 -27.06 15.35 17.84
N LYS A 308 -27.20 14.21 17.17
CA LYS A 308 -28.12 13.13 17.53
C LYS A 308 -27.59 12.22 18.66
N ARG A 309 -26.38 12.43 19.16
CA ARG A 309 -25.77 11.56 20.17
C ARG A 309 -26.09 12.01 21.59
N PRO A 310 -26.33 11.08 22.54
CA PRO A 310 -26.69 11.42 23.92
C PRO A 310 -25.65 12.28 24.64
N TRP A 311 -24.38 12.10 24.31
CA TRP A 311 -23.23 12.78 24.91
C TRP A 311 -22.92 14.14 24.29
N VAL A 312 -23.69 14.60 23.31
CA VAL A 312 -23.44 15.87 22.61
C VAL A 312 -23.38 17.07 23.54
N SER A 313 -24.14 17.04 24.67
CA SER A 313 -24.12 18.10 25.67
C SER A 313 -22.70 18.41 26.19
N ASN A 314 -21.83 17.42 26.24
CA ASN A 314 -20.45 17.58 26.67
C ASN A 314 -19.62 18.36 25.65
N LEU A 315 -19.85 18.17 24.35
CA LEU A 315 -19.08 18.81 23.27
C LEU A 315 -19.50 20.24 22.97
N LEU A 316 -20.79 20.57 23.19
CA LEU A 316 -21.39 21.84 22.72
C LEU A 316 -20.78 23.10 23.36
N ASN A 317 -20.20 22.98 24.55
CA ASN A 317 -19.61 24.09 25.31
C ASN A 317 -18.13 23.93 25.62
N GLU A 318 -17.50 22.85 25.15
CA GLU A 318 -16.04 22.71 25.22
C GLU A 318 -15.35 23.81 24.43
N LYS A 319 -14.22 24.24 24.97
CA LYS A 319 -13.40 25.29 24.36
C LYS A 319 -12.14 24.70 23.75
N ASP A 320 -11.82 25.14 22.55
CA ASP A 320 -10.52 24.89 21.94
C ASP A 320 -9.40 25.73 22.62
N ASN A 321 -8.16 25.63 22.16
CA ASN A 321 -7.03 26.34 22.74
C ASN A 321 -7.16 27.87 22.62
N GLU A 322 -7.97 28.39 21.74
CA GLU A 322 -8.31 29.81 21.59
C GLU A 322 -9.51 30.23 22.47
N GLY A 323 -10.09 29.27 23.18
CA GLY A 323 -11.28 29.46 24.00
C GLY A 323 -12.58 29.47 23.20
N ASN A 324 -12.53 29.15 21.91
CA ASN A 324 -13.72 29.09 21.07
C ASN A 324 -14.53 27.81 21.37
N THR A 325 -15.83 27.98 21.54
CA THR A 325 -16.80 26.87 21.54
C THR A 325 -17.20 26.49 20.11
N PRO A 326 -17.84 25.35 19.86
CA PRO A 326 -18.42 25.00 18.56
C PRO A 326 -19.28 26.10 17.95
N LEU A 327 -20.00 26.87 18.81
CA LEU A 327 -20.83 27.98 18.33
C LEU A 327 -20.01 29.18 17.83
N HIS A 328 -18.84 29.47 18.44
CA HIS A 328 -17.88 30.45 17.88
C HIS A 328 -17.39 30.02 16.49
N MET A 329 -17.05 28.72 16.33
CA MET A 329 -16.61 28.20 15.04
C MET A 329 -17.71 28.27 13.98
N LEU A 330 -18.97 28.04 14.37
CA LEU A 330 -20.10 28.12 13.45
C LEU A 330 -20.23 29.50 12.81
N VAL A 331 -20.16 30.55 13.61
CA VAL A 331 -20.32 31.93 13.13
C VAL A 331 -19.14 32.40 12.27
N VAL A 332 -17.93 31.92 12.57
CA VAL A 332 -16.73 32.22 11.78
C VAL A 332 -16.72 31.46 10.45
N SER A 333 -17.15 30.20 10.46
CA SER A 333 -17.18 29.37 9.26
C SER A 333 -18.27 29.77 8.25
N ASP A 334 -19.21 30.65 8.64
CA ASP A 334 -20.39 31.01 7.87
C ASP A 334 -21.18 29.79 7.42
N CYS A 335 -21.28 28.80 8.29
CA CYS A 335 -21.97 27.55 8.03
C CYS A 335 -23.40 27.61 8.59
N ASN A 336 -24.41 27.39 7.76
CA ASN A 336 -25.79 27.39 8.22
C ASN A 336 -26.18 25.99 8.71
N ILE A 337 -26.20 25.80 10.04
CA ILE A 337 -26.64 24.57 10.71
C ILE A 337 -27.76 24.93 11.69
N PRO A 338 -29.03 24.94 11.23
CA PRO A 338 -30.16 25.34 12.05
C PRO A 338 -30.28 24.55 13.36
N ASP A 339 -30.01 23.26 13.30
CA ASP A 339 -30.10 22.35 14.46
C ASP A 339 -29.15 22.73 15.59
N LEU A 340 -27.96 23.27 15.26
CA LEU A 340 -27.00 23.75 16.24
C LEU A 340 -27.37 25.16 16.73
N ILE A 341 -27.83 26.05 15.84
CA ILE A 341 -28.21 27.42 16.17
C ILE A 341 -29.40 27.44 17.15
N HIS A 342 -30.39 26.56 16.92
CA HIS A 342 -31.61 26.48 17.73
C HIS A 342 -31.51 25.47 18.87
N HIS A 343 -30.36 24.78 19.00
CA HIS A 343 -30.16 23.83 20.08
C HIS A 343 -30.20 24.56 21.44
N PRO A 344 -30.88 24.00 22.46
CA PRO A 344 -31.09 24.70 23.74
C PRO A 344 -29.86 24.76 24.65
N LEU A 345 -28.85 23.90 24.42
CA LEU A 345 -27.72 23.72 25.33
C LEU A 345 -26.47 24.58 25.05
N PRO A 346 -26.16 25.04 23.82
CA PRO A 346 -25.00 25.89 23.59
C PRO A 346 -25.10 27.22 24.37
N ASN A 347 -24.03 27.56 25.08
CA ASN A 347 -23.94 28.82 25.78
C ASN A 347 -23.59 29.96 24.83
N LYS A 348 -24.60 30.71 24.40
CA LYS A 348 -24.47 31.85 23.47
C LYS A 348 -23.70 33.03 24.04
N GLY A 349 -23.59 33.10 25.38
CA GLY A 349 -22.83 34.13 26.10
C GLY A 349 -21.41 33.69 26.51
N ALA A 350 -20.94 32.55 26.02
CA ALA A 350 -19.59 32.10 26.34
C ALA A 350 -18.55 33.05 25.73
N PHE A 351 -17.53 33.43 26.52
CA PHE A 351 -16.39 34.22 26.01
C PHE A 351 -15.24 33.33 25.60
N ASN A 352 -14.60 33.66 24.50
CA ASN A 352 -13.32 33.08 24.11
C ASN A 352 -12.14 33.82 24.75
N ASN A 353 -10.88 33.48 24.38
CA ASN A 353 -9.68 34.11 24.95
C ASN A 353 -9.51 35.60 24.53
N GLU A 354 -10.22 36.04 23.48
CA GLU A 354 -10.27 37.45 23.04
C GLU A 354 -11.38 38.23 23.74
N ASN A 355 -12.08 37.65 24.71
CA ASN A 355 -13.28 38.18 25.36
C ASN A 355 -14.44 38.47 24.37
N LEU A 356 -14.56 37.70 23.33
CA LEU A 356 -15.65 37.80 22.36
C LEU A 356 -16.64 36.65 22.57
N THR A 357 -17.93 36.97 22.47
CA THR A 357 -18.98 35.95 22.41
C THR A 357 -19.13 35.42 20.97
N PRO A 358 -19.81 34.27 20.72
CA PRO A 358 -20.13 33.83 19.37
C PRO A 358 -20.79 34.93 18.53
N ARG A 359 -21.65 35.72 19.16
CA ARG A 359 -22.34 36.84 18.52
C ARG A 359 -21.38 37.95 18.08
N ASP A 360 -20.40 38.28 18.90
CA ASP A 360 -19.39 39.33 18.61
C ASP A 360 -18.47 38.89 17.44
N LYS A 361 -18.25 37.58 17.28
CA LYS A 361 -17.48 37.00 16.16
C LYS A 361 -18.30 36.87 14.86
N ALA A 362 -19.61 37.09 14.87
CA ALA A 362 -20.43 36.89 13.69
C ALA A 362 -20.03 37.85 12.54
N THR A 363 -19.69 37.32 11.39
CA THR A 363 -19.15 38.07 10.23
C THR A 363 -20.23 38.71 9.37
N SER A 364 -21.50 38.35 9.57
CA SER A 364 -22.62 38.92 8.84
C SER A 364 -23.78 39.31 9.76
N VAL A 365 -24.52 40.34 9.37
CA VAL A 365 -25.73 40.81 10.10
C VAL A 365 -26.77 39.69 10.20
N GLU A 366 -26.84 38.83 9.22
CA GLU A 366 -27.79 37.70 9.21
C GLU A 366 -27.45 36.64 10.21
N LEU A 367 -26.18 36.27 10.32
CA LEU A 367 -25.67 35.35 11.35
C LEU A 367 -25.79 35.96 12.75
N TYR A 368 -25.47 37.25 12.90
CA TYR A 368 -25.62 37.97 14.17
C TYR A 368 -27.06 37.92 14.71
N LYS A 369 -28.08 37.93 13.82
CA LYS A 369 -29.50 37.84 14.24
C LYS A 369 -29.94 36.42 14.60
N ARG A 370 -29.24 35.39 14.11
CA ARG A 370 -29.57 33.96 14.32
C ARG A 370 -28.94 33.37 15.61
N VAL A 371 -27.80 33.86 16.00
CA VAL A 371 -27.04 33.45 17.21
C VAL A 371 -27.31 34.41 18.37
#